data_f136899bad99f818710841d24a920b50
#
_entry.id   f136899bad99f818710841d24a920b50
#
_cell.length_a   1.000
_cell.length_b   1.000
_cell.length_c   1.000
_cell.angle_alpha   90.00
_cell.angle_beta   90.00
_cell.angle_gamma   90.00
#
_symmetry.space_group_name_H-M   'P 1'
#
loop_
_entity.id
_entity.type
_entity.pdbx_description
1 polymer ?
#
loop_
_entity_poly.entity_id
_entity_poly.type
_entity_poly.pdbx_seq_one_letter_code
_entity_poly.pdbx_strand_id
1 'polypeptide(L)'
;FYSIDHAPIMPTFAIPESFGTEEEYRKKFTEKDLFDEFTQDENGNVVMDEASAKAKIERLGGYEKLYRIKLEADYLAKLAYDGARRRYGEELDEEVQERIKFELHIMKTMGFPGYFLIVQDFISAAREKLDVSVGPGRGSAAGSAVAYCLGITQIDPIKYDLLFERFLNPDRISLPDIDVDFDDDGRGRVLNWVTEKYGQEKVAHIITYGTMATKLAIKDVARV
;
A
#
# COMPACT_ATOMS: atom_id res chain seq x y z
N PHE A 1 -0.79 -20.92 25.20
CA PHE A 1 0.00 -20.89 23.96
C PHE A 1 -0.59 -19.80 23.08
N TYR A 2 0.12 -18.70 22.86
CA TYR A 2 -0.27 -17.68 21.87
C TYR A 2 0.13 -18.20 20.49
N SER A 3 -0.84 -18.33 19.58
CA SER A 3 -0.53 -18.62 18.18
C SER A 3 0.11 -17.37 17.58
N ILE A 4 1.30 -17.52 17.02
CA ILE A 4 2.01 -16.47 16.29
C ILE A 4 1.47 -16.37 14.85
N ASP A 5 0.71 -17.37 14.43
CA ASP A 5 0.22 -17.53 13.06
C ASP A 5 -1.23 -17.01 12.97
N HIS A 6 -1.37 -15.70 12.82
CA HIS A 6 -2.64 -15.04 12.55
C HIS A 6 -2.49 -14.06 11.38
N ALA A 7 -3.60 -13.79 10.72
CA ALA A 7 -3.62 -12.79 9.65
C ALA A 7 -3.12 -11.42 10.14
N PRO A 8 -2.40 -10.66 9.30
CA PRO A 8 -1.94 -9.31 9.66
C PRO A 8 -3.09 -8.43 10.10
N ILE A 9 -2.92 -7.75 11.22
CA ILE A 9 -3.90 -6.80 11.76
C ILE A 9 -3.52 -5.41 11.27
N MET A 10 -4.32 -4.88 10.34
CA MET A 10 -4.11 -3.54 9.78
C MET A 10 -4.89 -2.49 10.59
N PRO A 11 -4.30 -1.32 10.88
CA PRO A 11 -5.07 -0.19 11.36
C PRO A 11 -6.04 0.30 10.27
N THR A 12 -7.11 0.97 10.68
CA THR A 12 -8.10 1.51 9.77
C THR A 12 -7.75 2.95 9.41
N PHE A 13 -7.66 3.24 8.11
CA PHE A 13 -7.53 4.60 7.62
C PHE A 13 -8.91 5.30 7.64
N ALA A 14 -8.97 6.52 8.19
CA ALA A 14 -10.20 7.30 8.22
C ALA A 14 -10.42 7.99 6.87
N ILE A 15 -11.33 7.47 6.07
CA ILE A 15 -11.72 8.07 4.79
C ILE A 15 -12.63 9.25 5.07
N PRO A 16 -12.43 10.42 4.41
CA PRO A 16 -13.33 11.57 4.56
C PRO A 16 -14.78 11.21 4.22
N GLU A 17 -15.72 11.53 5.09
CA GLU A 17 -17.16 11.28 4.87
C GLU A 17 -17.67 11.95 3.60
N SER A 18 -17.07 13.08 3.20
CA SER A 18 -17.39 13.77 1.95
C SER A 18 -17.09 12.95 0.69
N PHE A 19 -16.21 11.95 0.78
CA PHE A 19 -15.94 11.01 -0.31
C PHE A 19 -16.96 9.89 -0.35
N GLY A 20 -17.31 9.34 0.79
CA GLY A 20 -18.25 8.26 0.92
C GLY A 20 -18.10 7.53 2.25
N THR A 21 -19.12 6.75 2.58
CA THR A 21 -19.16 5.92 3.77
C THR A 21 -19.43 4.46 3.41
N GLU A 22 -19.06 3.55 4.28
CA GLU A 22 -19.32 2.12 4.11
C GLU A 22 -20.84 1.83 4.05
N GLU A 23 -21.64 2.58 4.81
CA GLU A 23 -23.10 2.46 4.79
C GLU A 23 -23.68 2.85 3.42
N GLU A 24 -23.19 3.94 2.80
CA GLU A 24 -23.59 4.33 1.45
C GLU A 24 -23.21 3.27 0.42
N TYR A 25 -22.04 2.67 0.54
CA TYR A 25 -21.57 1.61 -0.35
C TYR A 25 -22.42 0.34 -0.23
N ARG A 26 -22.86 -0.03 0.99
CA ARG A 26 -23.78 -1.16 1.21
C ARG A 26 -25.14 -0.95 0.56
N LYS A 27 -25.60 0.29 0.45
CA LYS A 27 -26.85 0.63 -0.25
C LYS A 27 -26.69 0.68 -1.76
N LYS A 28 -25.51 1.09 -2.25
CA LYS A 28 -25.25 1.34 -3.67
C LYS A 28 -24.83 0.10 -4.45
N PHE A 29 -24.03 -0.78 -3.84
CA PHE A 29 -23.45 -1.95 -4.50
C PHE A 29 -24.04 -3.25 -3.96
N THR A 30 -24.34 -4.18 -4.86
CA THR A 30 -24.79 -5.52 -4.51
C THR A 30 -23.62 -6.46 -4.29
N GLU A 31 -23.86 -7.61 -3.65
CA GLU A 31 -22.84 -8.67 -3.54
C GLU A 31 -22.37 -9.16 -4.91
N LYS A 32 -23.23 -9.17 -5.91
CA LYS A 32 -22.85 -9.52 -7.29
C LYS A 32 -21.88 -8.50 -7.87
N ASP A 33 -22.11 -7.21 -7.65
CA ASP A 33 -21.20 -6.15 -8.10
C ASP A 33 -19.80 -6.34 -7.49
N LEU A 34 -19.74 -6.64 -6.19
CA LEU A 34 -18.48 -6.92 -5.49
C LEU A 34 -17.83 -8.21 -5.97
N PHE A 35 -18.61 -9.27 -6.20
CA PHE A 35 -18.09 -10.51 -6.73
C PHE A 35 -17.41 -10.29 -8.09
N ASP A 36 -18.06 -9.62 -9.00
CA ASP A 36 -17.52 -9.32 -10.33
C ASP A 36 -16.25 -8.46 -10.22
N GLU A 37 -16.29 -7.39 -9.42
CA GLU A 37 -15.16 -6.47 -9.27
C GLU A 37 -13.91 -7.12 -8.66
N PHE A 38 -14.08 -8.00 -7.68
CA PHE A 38 -12.95 -8.63 -6.97
C PHE A 38 -12.45 -9.92 -7.61
N THR A 39 -13.17 -10.50 -8.57
CA THR A 39 -12.81 -11.77 -9.20
C THR A 39 -12.51 -11.67 -10.69
N GLN A 40 -12.85 -10.56 -11.33
CA GLN A 40 -12.50 -10.26 -12.72
C GLN A 40 -11.17 -9.51 -12.80
N ASP A 41 -10.61 -9.39 -14.00
CA ASP A 41 -9.45 -8.52 -14.24
C ASP A 41 -9.85 -7.03 -14.26
N GLU A 42 -8.88 -6.14 -14.47
CA GLU A 42 -9.10 -4.69 -14.53
C GLU A 42 -9.96 -4.25 -15.72
N ASN A 43 -10.15 -5.10 -16.71
CA ASN A 43 -10.98 -4.87 -17.89
C ASN A 43 -12.36 -5.55 -17.81
N GLY A 44 -12.66 -6.22 -16.69
CA GLY A 44 -13.93 -6.91 -16.49
C GLY A 44 -14.00 -8.30 -17.12
N ASN A 45 -12.88 -8.92 -17.45
CA ASN A 45 -12.84 -10.27 -17.99
C ASN A 45 -12.78 -11.30 -16.86
N VAL A 46 -13.49 -12.41 -17.04
CA VAL A 46 -13.43 -13.54 -16.12
C VAL A 46 -12.09 -14.25 -16.28
N VAL A 47 -11.32 -14.34 -15.18
CA VAL A 47 -9.96 -14.89 -15.16
C VAL A 47 -9.79 -16.10 -14.25
N MET A 48 -10.85 -16.52 -13.56
CA MET A 48 -10.86 -17.68 -12.67
C MET A 48 -12.19 -18.42 -12.71
N ASP A 49 -12.18 -19.67 -12.31
CA ASP A 49 -13.40 -20.45 -12.16
C ASP A 49 -14.23 -20.03 -10.92
N GLU A 50 -15.47 -20.51 -10.83
CA GLU A 50 -16.39 -20.13 -9.75
C GLU A 50 -15.87 -20.56 -8.37
N ALA A 51 -15.22 -21.72 -8.26
CA ALA A 51 -14.69 -22.22 -6.98
C ALA A 51 -13.54 -21.36 -6.49
N SER A 52 -12.60 -20.98 -7.37
CA SER A 52 -11.49 -20.09 -7.07
C SER A 52 -11.98 -18.68 -6.72
N ALA A 53 -13.00 -18.19 -7.41
CA ALA A 53 -13.63 -16.90 -7.14
C ALA A 53 -14.26 -16.85 -5.74
N LYS A 54 -15.03 -17.86 -5.37
CA LYS A 54 -15.61 -17.99 -4.02
C LYS A 54 -14.54 -18.07 -2.93
N ALA A 55 -13.49 -18.87 -3.16
CA ALA A 55 -12.37 -18.98 -2.22
C ALA A 55 -11.66 -17.63 -2.03
N LYS A 56 -11.51 -16.83 -3.09
CA LYS A 56 -10.93 -15.49 -3.02
C LYS A 56 -11.76 -14.55 -2.16
N ILE A 57 -13.08 -14.54 -2.34
CA ILE A 57 -14.01 -13.73 -1.52
C ILE A 57 -13.89 -14.10 -0.03
N GLU A 58 -13.89 -15.39 0.29
CA GLU A 58 -13.72 -15.86 1.68
C GLU A 58 -12.35 -15.45 2.27
N ARG A 59 -11.29 -15.57 1.50
CA ARG A 59 -9.95 -15.15 1.93
C ARG A 59 -9.86 -13.66 2.23
N LEU A 60 -10.56 -12.82 1.50
CA LEU A 60 -10.64 -11.38 1.74
C LEU A 60 -11.51 -11.00 2.95
N GLY A 61 -12.20 -11.98 3.54
CA GLY A 61 -13.01 -11.81 4.74
C GLY A 61 -14.52 -11.77 4.50
N GLY A 62 -14.97 -12.23 3.32
CA GLY A 62 -16.38 -12.24 2.93
C GLY A 62 -16.89 -10.85 2.51
N TYR A 63 -18.14 -10.81 2.04
CA TYR A 63 -18.76 -9.58 1.53
C TYR A 63 -18.79 -8.44 2.55
N GLU A 64 -18.93 -8.76 3.84
CA GLU A 64 -18.90 -7.75 4.90
C GLU A 64 -17.64 -6.87 4.88
N LYS A 65 -16.48 -7.48 4.62
CA LYS A 65 -15.21 -6.75 4.53
C LYS A 65 -14.97 -6.14 3.15
N LEU A 66 -15.56 -6.68 2.10
CA LEU A 66 -15.36 -6.19 0.73
C LEU A 66 -15.89 -4.78 0.54
N TYR A 67 -16.97 -4.39 1.20
CA TYR A 67 -17.49 -3.02 1.15
C TYR A 67 -16.45 -2.01 1.64
N ARG A 68 -15.76 -2.32 2.73
CA ARG A 68 -14.69 -1.48 3.25
C ARG A 68 -13.49 -1.44 2.31
N ILE A 69 -13.06 -2.60 1.80
CA ILE A 69 -11.94 -2.69 0.85
C ILE A 69 -12.26 -1.90 -0.42
N LYS A 70 -13.48 -2.00 -0.95
CA LYS A 70 -13.92 -1.22 -2.12
C LYS A 70 -13.89 0.28 -1.85
N LEU A 71 -14.39 0.74 -0.72
CA LEU A 71 -14.37 2.15 -0.34
C LEU A 71 -12.92 2.66 -0.25
N GLU A 72 -12.03 1.92 0.38
CA GLU A 72 -10.60 2.24 0.47
C GLU A 72 -9.94 2.25 -0.90
N ALA A 73 -10.26 1.28 -1.76
CA ALA A 73 -9.74 1.20 -3.12
C ALA A 73 -10.18 2.37 -4.01
N ASP A 74 -11.45 2.77 -3.91
CA ASP A 74 -11.98 3.90 -4.67
C ASP A 74 -11.36 5.22 -4.21
N TYR A 75 -11.13 5.38 -2.90
CA TYR A 75 -10.44 6.56 -2.38
C TYR A 75 -8.96 6.57 -2.77
N LEU A 76 -8.30 5.42 -2.72
CA LEU A 76 -6.93 5.27 -3.21
C LEU A 76 -6.83 5.63 -4.70
N ALA A 77 -7.78 5.17 -5.51
CA ALA A 77 -7.84 5.50 -6.93
C ALA A 77 -7.98 7.02 -7.15
N LYS A 78 -8.85 7.68 -6.40
CA LYS A 78 -8.98 9.14 -6.45
C LYS A 78 -7.64 9.84 -6.19
N LEU A 79 -6.96 9.48 -5.10
CA LEU A 79 -5.67 10.07 -4.76
C LEU A 79 -4.59 9.76 -5.79
N ALA A 80 -4.57 8.53 -6.33
CA ALA A 80 -3.61 8.12 -7.35
C ALA A 80 -3.80 8.89 -8.66
N TYR A 81 -5.03 9.06 -9.15
CA TYR A 81 -5.29 9.83 -10.37
C TYR A 81 -5.05 11.33 -10.17
N ASP A 82 -5.38 11.90 -9.02
CA ASP A 82 -5.03 13.27 -8.68
C ASP A 82 -3.49 13.46 -8.68
N GLY A 83 -2.77 12.48 -8.14
CA GLY A 83 -1.31 12.44 -8.16
C GLY A 83 -0.73 12.23 -9.56
N ALA A 84 -1.36 11.39 -10.38
CA ALA A 84 -0.95 11.15 -11.76
C ALA A 84 -1.00 12.44 -12.59
N ARG A 85 -2.06 13.23 -12.45
CA ARG A 85 -2.17 14.53 -13.13
C ARG A 85 -1.07 15.50 -12.71
N ARG A 86 -0.69 15.49 -11.44
CA ARG A 86 0.45 16.32 -10.96
C ARG A 86 1.79 15.83 -11.50
N ARG A 87 1.97 14.52 -11.71
CA ARG A 87 3.24 13.92 -12.14
C ARG A 87 3.43 13.88 -13.65
N TYR A 88 2.35 13.59 -14.38
CA TYR A 88 2.38 13.33 -15.83
C TYR A 88 1.63 14.38 -16.67
N GLY A 89 0.91 15.31 -16.02
CA GLY A 89 0.08 16.31 -16.69
C GLY A 89 -1.41 15.98 -16.68
N GLU A 90 -2.24 16.98 -16.98
CA GLU A 90 -3.72 16.87 -16.89
C GLU A 90 -4.28 15.81 -17.86
N GLU A 91 -3.71 15.66 -19.05
CA GLU A 91 -4.03 14.62 -20.00
C GLU A 91 -3.04 13.48 -19.85
N LEU A 92 -3.52 12.36 -19.32
CA LEU A 92 -2.69 11.17 -19.10
C LEU A 92 -2.58 10.35 -20.39
N ASP A 93 -1.36 9.99 -20.76
CA ASP A 93 -1.10 9.04 -21.84
C ASP A 93 -1.76 7.68 -21.54
N GLU A 94 -2.13 6.95 -22.59
CA GLU A 94 -2.79 5.65 -22.48
C GLU A 94 -1.95 4.65 -21.66
N GLU A 95 -0.64 4.62 -21.86
CA GLU A 95 0.29 3.77 -21.11
C GLU A 95 0.22 4.05 -19.60
N VAL A 96 0.20 5.31 -19.21
CA VAL A 96 0.08 5.72 -17.79
C VAL A 96 -1.27 5.30 -17.22
N GLN A 97 -2.36 5.52 -17.96
CA GLN A 97 -3.71 5.16 -17.53
C GLN A 97 -3.86 3.65 -17.34
N GLU A 98 -3.40 2.85 -18.30
CA GLU A 98 -3.45 1.38 -18.22
C GLU A 98 -2.61 0.86 -17.05
N ARG A 99 -1.41 1.39 -16.87
CA ARG A 99 -0.53 1.02 -15.78
C ARG A 99 -1.16 1.30 -14.41
N ILE A 100 -1.70 2.49 -14.21
CA ILE A 100 -2.36 2.88 -12.95
C ILE A 100 -3.60 2.02 -12.71
N LYS A 101 -4.42 1.81 -13.72
CA LYS A 101 -5.63 0.98 -13.65
C LYS A 101 -5.30 -0.46 -13.24
N PHE A 102 -4.29 -1.04 -13.86
CA PHE A 102 -3.79 -2.38 -13.53
C PHE A 102 -3.29 -2.47 -12.09
N GLU A 103 -2.41 -1.56 -11.67
CA GLU A 103 -1.84 -1.58 -10.33
C GLU A 103 -2.90 -1.39 -9.24
N LEU A 104 -3.82 -0.45 -9.41
CA LEU A 104 -4.93 -0.21 -8.48
C LEU A 104 -5.83 -1.44 -8.36
N HIS A 105 -6.08 -2.14 -9.46
CA HIS A 105 -6.86 -3.37 -9.45
C HIS A 105 -6.18 -4.47 -8.63
N ILE A 106 -4.87 -4.67 -8.80
CA ILE A 106 -4.10 -5.63 -8.01
C ILE A 106 -4.11 -5.26 -6.52
N MET A 107 -3.87 -4.00 -6.17
CA MET A 107 -3.91 -3.53 -4.78
C MET A 107 -5.26 -3.77 -4.12
N LYS A 108 -6.36 -3.52 -4.85
CA LYS A 108 -7.73 -3.78 -4.40
C LYS A 108 -7.99 -5.27 -4.19
N THR A 109 -7.73 -6.07 -5.21
CA THR A 109 -8.07 -7.50 -5.21
C THR A 109 -7.17 -8.35 -4.32
N MET A 110 -5.99 -7.85 -3.95
CA MET A 110 -5.16 -8.42 -2.89
C MET A 110 -5.62 -8.03 -1.47
N GLY A 111 -6.50 -7.03 -1.34
CA GLY A 111 -7.08 -6.60 -0.07
C GLY A 111 -6.24 -5.57 0.71
N PHE A 112 -5.31 -4.87 0.07
CA PHE A 112 -4.38 -3.95 0.74
C PHE A 112 -4.49 -2.46 0.37
N PRO A 113 -5.61 -1.93 -0.13
CA PRO A 113 -5.68 -0.51 -0.45
C PRO A 113 -5.51 0.37 0.79
N GLY A 114 -6.01 -0.06 1.95
CA GLY A 114 -5.84 0.67 3.22
C GLY A 114 -4.38 0.80 3.65
N TYR A 115 -3.54 -0.18 3.36
CA TYR A 115 -2.11 -0.11 3.64
C TYR A 115 -1.43 1.04 2.87
N PHE A 116 -1.73 1.19 1.59
CA PHE A 116 -1.20 2.28 0.78
C PHE A 116 -1.70 3.65 1.24
N LEU A 117 -2.95 3.73 1.67
CA LEU A 117 -3.52 4.96 2.24
C LEU A 117 -2.77 5.39 3.51
N ILE A 118 -2.46 4.44 4.40
CA ILE A 118 -1.71 4.70 5.63
C ILE A 118 -0.28 5.15 5.31
N VAL A 119 0.41 4.46 4.41
CA VAL A 119 1.78 4.80 4.02
C VAL A 119 1.85 6.18 3.38
N GLN A 120 0.94 6.48 2.46
CA GLN A 120 0.83 7.80 1.85
C GLN A 120 0.58 8.89 2.90
N ASP A 121 -0.29 8.62 3.86
CA ASP A 121 -0.67 9.57 4.91
C ASP A 121 0.51 9.97 5.81
N PHE A 122 1.27 9.00 6.32
CA PHE A 122 2.40 9.37 7.18
C PHE A 122 3.58 9.96 6.41
N ILE A 123 3.80 9.59 5.14
CA ILE A 123 4.83 10.21 4.30
C ILE A 123 4.47 11.67 3.99
N SER A 124 3.20 11.93 3.64
CA SER A 124 2.69 13.29 3.44
C SER A 124 2.80 14.11 4.72
N ALA A 125 2.39 13.55 5.85
CA ALA A 125 2.52 14.21 7.15
C ALA A 125 3.98 14.52 7.51
N ALA A 126 4.92 13.63 7.24
CA ALA A 126 6.34 13.86 7.46
C ALA A 126 6.84 15.09 6.70
N ARG A 127 6.50 15.20 5.42
CA ARG A 127 6.93 16.33 4.57
C ARG A 127 6.21 17.63 4.87
N GLU A 128 4.88 17.59 5.06
CA GLU A 128 4.04 18.79 5.07
C GLU A 128 3.78 19.33 6.47
N LYS A 129 3.75 18.45 7.49
CA LYS A 129 3.39 18.83 8.86
C LYS A 129 4.55 18.80 9.84
N LEU A 130 5.48 17.87 9.64
CA LEU A 130 6.55 17.59 10.59
C LEU A 130 7.91 18.16 10.18
N ASP A 131 8.00 18.69 8.97
CA ASP A 131 9.27 19.17 8.38
C ASP A 131 10.38 18.11 8.47
N VAL A 132 10.04 16.89 8.01
CA VAL A 132 10.95 15.74 8.00
C VAL A 132 11.24 15.34 6.57
N SER A 133 12.51 15.28 6.21
CA SER A 133 12.92 14.81 4.89
C SER A 133 12.66 13.32 4.73
N VAL A 134 12.08 12.98 3.57
CA VAL A 134 11.76 11.59 3.20
C VAL A 134 12.57 11.23 1.97
N GLY A 135 13.24 10.08 2.00
CA GLY A 135 14.01 9.56 0.88
C GLY A 135 13.16 9.32 -0.37
N PRO A 136 13.79 9.19 -1.55
CA PRO A 136 13.09 9.02 -2.84
C PRO A 136 12.40 7.67 -2.99
N GLY A 137 12.60 6.76 -2.04
CA GLY A 137 12.17 5.39 -2.10
C GLY A 137 13.29 4.45 -2.53
N ARG A 138 13.19 3.20 -2.10
CA ARG A 138 14.12 2.11 -2.41
C ARG A 138 13.37 0.78 -2.45
N GLY A 139 14.05 -0.27 -2.82
CA GLY A 139 13.47 -1.61 -2.87
C GLY A 139 12.45 -1.76 -4.01
N SER A 140 11.53 -2.71 -3.84
CA SER A 140 10.57 -3.09 -4.88
C SER A 140 9.46 -2.06 -5.11
N ALA A 141 9.15 -1.23 -4.12
CA ALA A 141 8.11 -0.20 -4.23
C ALA A 141 8.38 0.84 -5.33
N ALA A 142 9.66 1.01 -5.71
CA ALA A 142 10.05 1.87 -6.84
C ALA A 142 9.43 1.41 -8.18
N GLY A 143 9.00 0.14 -8.30
CA GLY A 143 8.32 -0.40 -9.47
C GLY A 143 6.83 -0.04 -9.56
N SER A 144 6.26 0.69 -8.61
CA SER A 144 4.85 1.06 -8.61
C SER A 144 4.61 2.49 -9.09
N ALA A 145 3.83 2.64 -10.17
CA ALA A 145 3.38 3.94 -10.66
C ALA A 145 2.36 4.58 -9.70
N VAL A 146 1.53 3.78 -9.04
CA VAL A 146 0.60 4.27 -8.00
C VAL A 146 1.38 4.83 -6.82
N ALA A 147 2.43 4.15 -6.33
CA ALA A 147 3.29 4.66 -5.27
C ALA A 147 3.97 5.99 -5.65
N TYR A 148 4.39 6.11 -6.90
CA TYR A 148 4.93 7.36 -7.45
C TYR A 148 3.88 8.49 -7.48
N CYS A 149 2.67 8.21 -7.94
CA CYS A 149 1.58 9.18 -7.98
C CYS A 149 1.14 9.63 -6.57
N LEU A 150 1.17 8.72 -5.60
CA LEU A 150 0.84 9.01 -4.20
C LEU A 150 1.96 9.77 -3.45
N GLY A 151 3.13 9.94 -4.04
CA GLY A 151 4.28 10.54 -3.39
C GLY A 151 5.00 9.64 -2.39
N ILE A 152 4.68 8.35 -2.38
CA ILE A 152 5.40 7.33 -1.58
C ILE A 152 6.83 7.19 -2.09
N THR A 153 7.00 7.16 -3.42
CA THR A 153 8.29 7.16 -4.09
C THR A 153 8.44 8.40 -4.97
N GLN A 154 9.69 8.74 -5.31
CA GLN A 154 10.05 9.84 -6.23
C GLN A 154 10.68 9.31 -7.53
N ILE A 155 10.58 8.00 -7.77
CA ILE A 155 11.11 7.31 -8.93
C ILE A 155 9.96 6.98 -9.87
N ASP A 156 10.04 7.46 -11.10
CA ASP A 156 9.04 7.16 -12.13
C ASP A 156 9.30 5.77 -12.73
N PRO A 157 8.48 4.76 -12.42
CA PRO A 157 8.73 3.41 -12.90
C PRO A 157 8.48 3.26 -14.41
N ILE A 158 7.65 4.09 -15.01
CA ILE A 158 7.39 4.06 -16.47
C ILE A 158 8.63 4.56 -17.19
N LYS A 159 9.18 5.70 -16.76
CA LYS A 159 10.40 6.27 -17.36
C LYS A 159 11.61 5.33 -17.30
N TYR A 160 11.72 4.54 -16.24
CA TYR A 160 12.86 3.63 -16.03
C TYR A 160 12.54 2.16 -16.33
N ASP A 161 11.38 1.88 -16.93
CA ASP A 161 10.94 0.52 -17.30
C ASP A 161 11.01 -0.47 -16.12
N LEU A 162 10.52 -0.05 -14.95
CA LEU A 162 10.49 -0.87 -13.75
C LEU A 162 9.21 -1.70 -13.69
N LEU A 163 9.36 -2.97 -13.31
CA LEU A 163 8.25 -3.94 -13.26
C LEU A 163 7.50 -3.88 -11.94
N PHE A 164 6.18 -3.73 -12.03
CA PHE A 164 5.28 -3.77 -10.87
C PHE A 164 5.22 -5.16 -10.20
N GLU A 165 5.39 -6.23 -10.95
CA GLU A 165 5.34 -7.61 -10.49
C GLU A 165 6.48 -7.95 -9.50
N ARG A 166 7.54 -7.15 -9.47
CA ARG A 166 8.58 -7.24 -8.44
C ARG A 166 8.12 -6.70 -7.09
N PHE A 167 7.17 -5.78 -7.08
CA PHE A 167 6.61 -5.18 -5.88
C PHE A 167 5.42 -5.99 -5.36
N LEU A 168 4.40 -6.21 -6.20
CA LEU A 168 3.23 -7.00 -5.89
C LEU A 168 3.05 -8.11 -6.92
N ASN A 169 2.97 -9.34 -6.42
CA ASN A 169 2.65 -10.50 -7.23
C ASN A 169 1.37 -11.14 -6.68
N PRO A 170 0.29 -11.21 -7.47
CA PRO A 170 -0.98 -11.82 -7.07
C PRO A 170 -0.85 -13.28 -6.61
N ASP A 171 0.18 -13.99 -7.10
CA ASP A 171 0.46 -15.39 -6.74
C ASP A 171 1.13 -15.53 -5.36
N ARG A 172 1.66 -14.44 -4.82
CA ARG A 172 2.26 -14.40 -3.48
C ARG A 172 1.35 -13.63 -2.53
N ILE A 173 0.67 -14.35 -1.65
CA ILE A 173 -0.19 -13.77 -0.62
C ILE A 173 0.68 -13.29 0.54
N SER A 174 1.33 -12.15 0.37
CA SER A 174 2.07 -11.47 1.45
C SER A 174 1.78 -10.00 1.43
N LEU A 175 1.82 -9.37 2.62
CA LEU A 175 1.78 -7.91 2.72
C LEU A 175 2.92 -7.30 1.89
N PRO A 176 2.66 -6.23 1.15
CA PRO A 176 3.72 -5.49 0.49
C PRO A 176 4.66 -4.89 1.53
N ASP A 177 5.95 -4.90 1.22
CA ASP A 177 6.98 -4.30 2.04
C ASP A 177 7.45 -2.99 1.39
N ILE A 178 7.18 -1.88 2.07
CA ILE A 178 7.57 -0.54 1.61
C ILE A 178 8.64 0.00 2.55
N ASP A 179 9.86 0.07 2.06
CA ASP A 179 10.97 0.69 2.75
C ASP A 179 10.91 2.21 2.63
N VAL A 180 10.83 2.90 3.75
CA VAL A 180 10.81 4.37 3.81
C VAL A 180 11.97 4.87 4.66
N ASP A 181 12.77 5.76 4.08
CA ASP A 181 13.88 6.40 4.77
C ASP A 181 13.50 7.80 5.22
N PHE A 182 13.71 8.12 6.48
CA PHE A 182 13.55 9.44 7.06
C PHE A 182 14.91 9.97 7.53
N ASP A 183 15.05 11.29 7.62
CA ASP A 183 16.23 11.85 8.28
C ASP A 183 16.29 11.41 9.76
N ASP A 184 17.49 11.23 10.28
CA ASP A 184 17.70 10.70 11.64
C ASP A 184 17.09 11.59 12.73
N ASP A 185 17.17 12.92 12.57
CA ASP A 185 16.64 13.87 13.55
C ASP A 185 15.10 13.91 13.53
N GLY A 186 14.50 13.66 12.37
CA GLY A 186 13.06 13.71 12.15
C GLY A 186 12.32 12.41 12.42
N ARG A 187 12.99 11.26 12.32
CA ARG A 187 12.37 9.93 12.42
C ARG A 187 11.53 9.76 13.68
N GLY A 188 11.99 10.25 14.82
CA GLY A 188 11.26 10.16 16.09
C GLY A 188 9.92 10.90 16.05
N ARG A 189 9.87 12.07 15.38
CA ARG A 189 8.62 12.84 15.21
C ARG A 189 7.60 12.08 14.37
N VAL A 190 8.04 11.42 13.30
CA VAL A 190 7.16 10.60 12.45
C VAL A 190 6.60 9.41 13.22
N LEU A 191 7.44 8.69 13.97
CA LEU A 191 7.00 7.55 14.79
C LEU A 191 5.97 7.98 15.84
N ASN A 192 6.18 9.08 16.53
CA ASN A 192 5.24 9.62 17.49
C ASN A 192 3.90 9.99 16.82
N TRP A 193 3.94 10.68 15.69
CA TRP A 193 2.75 11.05 14.94
C TRP A 193 1.92 9.83 14.49
N VAL A 194 2.60 8.79 13.97
CA VAL A 194 1.95 7.53 13.55
C VAL A 194 1.32 6.84 14.75
N THR A 195 2.05 6.78 15.88
CA THR A 195 1.57 6.16 17.12
C THR A 195 0.35 6.88 17.68
N GLU A 196 0.36 8.21 17.67
CA GLU A 196 -0.78 9.03 18.12
C GLU A 196 -2.00 8.86 17.22
N LYS A 197 -1.79 8.80 15.89
CA LYS A 197 -2.89 8.72 14.93
C LYS A 197 -3.50 7.33 14.81
N TYR A 198 -2.68 6.29 14.79
CA TYR A 198 -3.12 4.92 14.48
C TYR A 198 -3.21 4.01 15.71
N GLY A 199 -2.69 4.45 16.86
CA GLY A 199 -2.69 3.70 18.11
C GLY A 199 -1.34 3.03 18.42
N GLN A 200 -0.98 3.06 19.68
CA GLN A 200 0.29 2.49 20.17
C GLN A 200 0.38 0.98 19.91
N GLU A 201 -0.74 0.28 19.95
CA GLU A 201 -0.83 -1.16 19.70
C GLU A 201 -0.64 -1.54 18.22
N LYS A 202 -0.61 -0.56 17.31
CA LYS A 202 -0.43 -0.74 15.87
C LYS A 202 0.98 -0.41 15.39
N VAL A 203 1.83 0.10 16.28
CA VAL A 203 3.20 0.51 15.97
C VAL A 203 4.16 -0.29 16.82
N ALA A 204 5.13 -0.94 16.19
CA ALA A 204 6.14 -1.73 16.89
C ALA A 204 7.54 -1.47 16.34
N HIS A 205 8.52 -1.46 17.23
CA HIS A 205 9.92 -1.51 16.85
C HIS A 205 10.36 -2.96 16.70
N ILE A 206 10.96 -3.30 15.56
CA ILE A 206 11.56 -4.61 15.35
C ILE A 206 12.98 -4.57 15.91
N ILE A 207 13.25 -5.42 16.90
CA ILE A 207 14.59 -5.58 17.47
C ILE A 207 15.36 -6.52 16.54
N THR A 208 16.42 -6.00 15.93
CA THR A 208 17.34 -6.79 15.14
C THR A 208 18.58 -7.14 15.96
N TYR A 209 18.91 -8.43 16.02
CA TYR A 209 20.16 -8.89 16.63
C TYR A 209 21.21 -9.08 15.53
N GLY A 210 22.30 -8.33 15.63
CA GLY A 210 23.47 -8.53 14.79
C GLY A 210 24.55 -9.30 15.55
N THR A 211 25.15 -10.32 14.91
CA THR A 211 26.39 -10.92 15.41
C THR A 211 27.55 -10.26 14.69
N MET A 212 28.58 -9.85 15.44
CA MET A 212 29.83 -9.38 14.84
C MET A 212 30.54 -10.57 14.20
N ALA A 213 30.49 -10.65 12.88
CA ALA A 213 31.25 -11.64 12.15
C ALA A 213 32.78 -11.35 12.33
N THR A 214 33.59 -12.37 12.41
CA THR A 214 35.02 -12.28 12.69
C THR A 214 35.76 -11.23 11.83
N LYS A 215 35.46 -11.19 10.52
CA LYS A 215 36.06 -10.24 9.59
C LYS A 215 35.72 -8.77 9.92
N LEU A 216 34.49 -8.50 10.37
CA LEU A 216 34.06 -7.16 10.76
C LEU A 216 34.70 -6.78 12.10
N ALA A 217 34.63 -7.69 13.08
CA ALA A 217 35.24 -7.48 14.40
C ALA A 217 36.71 -7.14 14.31
N ILE A 218 37.51 -7.87 13.50
CA ILE A 218 38.93 -7.59 13.29
C ILE A 218 39.16 -6.20 12.70
N LYS A 219 38.35 -5.79 11.72
CA LYS A 219 38.44 -4.47 11.10
C LYS A 219 38.13 -3.34 12.07
N ASP A 220 37.09 -3.52 12.89
CA ASP A 220 36.64 -2.50 13.82
C ASP A 220 37.65 -2.32 14.97
N VAL A 221 38.18 -3.42 15.51
CA VAL A 221 39.26 -3.37 16.51
C VAL A 221 40.57 -2.76 15.94
N ALA A 222 40.86 -3.03 14.67
CA ALA A 222 42.08 -2.48 14.04
C ALA A 222 41.98 -0.96 13.72
N ARG A 223 40.79 -0.36 13.85
CA ARG A 223 40.61 1.10 13.67
C ARG A 223 40.81 1.90 14.95
N VAL A 224 40.76 1.26 16.08
CA VAL A 224 41.02 1.84 17.40
C VAL A 224 42.49 1.69 17.77
#